data_d993679f505a949d6e0744d361f95806
#
_entry.id   d993679f505a949d6e0744d361f95806
#
_cell.length_a   1.000
_cell.length_b   1.000
_cell.length_c   1.000
_cell.angle_alpha   90.00
_cell.angle_beta   90.00
_cell.angle_gamma   90.00
#
_symmetry.space_group_name_H-M   'P 1'
#
loop_
_entity.id
_entity.type
_entity.pdbx_description
1 polymer ?
#
loop_
_entity_poly.entity_id
_entity_poly.type
_entity_poly.pdbx_seq_one_letter_code
_entity_poly.pdbx_strand_id
1 'polypeptide(L)'
;KQASTLILKELKAFQAVLKTQALKHKMTPTIGRSHGIHAEPLTFGLKVANWYEEVGRNIERIKRARQVISYGQISGAVGTFACIHPEVEGYVCAKLGLKPAPVSTQIVQRDRHAEFFTALAILAGTIDKISTEIRHLQRTEVLEVEEFFSSGQKGSSAMPHKRNPVVSEQMSGLARVVRAN
;
A
#
# COMPACT_ATOMS: atom_id res chain seq x y z
N LYS A 1 -0.76 -13.24 -8.37
CA LYS A 1 -1.01 -13.93 -7.09
C LYS A 1 0.20 -13.88 -6.15
N GLN A 2 1.39 -14.24 -6.63
CA GLN A 2 2.65 -14.16 -5.84
C GLN A 2 2.94 -12.72 -5.38
N ALA A 3 2.87 -11.74 -6.30
CA ALA A 3 3.06 -10.32 -5.96
C ALA A 3 2.10 -9.84 -4.85
N SER A 4 0.82 -10.19 -4.92
CA SER A 4 -0.14 -9.82 -3.87
C SER A 4 0.13 -10.52 -2.53
N THR A 5 0.74 -11.71 -2.54
CA THR A 5 1.18 -12.38 -1.30
C THR A 5 2.31 -11.60 -0.63
N LEU A 6 3.29 -11.15 -1.41
CA LEU A 6 4.38 -10.33 -0.91
C LEU A 6 3.85 -9.01 -0.33
N ILE A 7 3.01 -8.30 -1.10
CA ILE A 7 2.40 -7.04 -0.64
C ILE A 7 1.63 -7.23 0.67
N LEU A 8 0.83 -8.29 0.78
CA LEU A 8 0.08 -8.57 2.02
C LEU A 8 0.99 -8.89 3.21
N LYS A 9 2.12 -9.56 2.98
CA LYS A 9 3.12 -9.81 4.03
C LYS A 9 3.69 -8.50 4.56
N GLU A 10 4.15 -7.63 3.66
CA GLU A 10 4.75 -6.35 4.03
C GLU A 10 3.73 -5.39 4.68
N LEU A 11 2.49 -5.36 4.19
CA LEU A 11 1.43 -4.56 4.81
C LEU A 11 1.10 -5.00 6.23
N LYS A 12 1.10 -6.30 6.51
CA LYS A 12 0.89 -6.82 7.87
C LYS A 12 2.05 -6.44 8.80
N ALA A 13 3.29 -6.53 8.30
CA ALA A 13 4.47 -6.09 9.04
C ALA A 13 4.39 -4.59 9.34
N PHE A 14 4.06 -3.78 8.34
CA PHE A 14 3.86 -2.33 8.49
C PHE A 14 2.75 -2.00 9.49
N GLN A 15 1.61 -2.68 9.41
CA GLN A 15 0.52 -2.51 10.37
C GLN A 15 0.95 -2.85 11.81
N ALA A 16 1.74 -3.89 11.99
CA ALA A 16 2.28 -4.25 13.31
C ALA A 16 3.21 -3.16 13.88
N VAL A 17 4.06 -2.58 13.04
CA VAL A 17 4.91 -1.44 13.42
C VAL A 17 4.05 -0.24 13.83
N LEU A 18 3.02 0.11 13.04
CA LEU A 18 2.11 1.21 13.38
C LEU A 18 1.40 0.98 14.72
N LYS A 19 0.96 -0.25 15.00
CA LYS A 19 0.38 -0.60 16.31
C LYS A 19 1.36 -0.34 17.44
N THR A 20 2.60 -0.80 17.30
CA THR A 20 3.65 -0.61 18.30
C THR A 20 3.92 0.88 18.52
N GLN A 21 4.05 1.66 17.48
CA GLN A 21 4.28 3.10 17.57
C GLN A 21 3.08 3.85 18.17
N ALA A 22 1.85 3.48 17.79
CA ALA A 22 0.65 4.06 18.37
C ALA A 22 0.59 3.87 19.89
N LEU A 23 0.88 2.66 20.37
CA LEU A 23 0.90 2.34 21.80
C LEU A 23 2.06 3.02 22.53
N LYS A 24 3.27 3.04 21.93
CA LYS A 24 4.44 3.72 22.47
C LYS A 24 4.19 5.21 22.70
N HIS A 25 3.53 5.85 21.75
CA HIS A 25 3.29 7.29 21.75
C HIS A 25 1.86 7.69 22.17
N LYS A 26 1.13 6.79 22.82
CA LYS A 26 -0.26 7.04 23.25
C LYS A 26 -0.44 8.27 24.15
N MET A 27 0.61 8.67 24.86
CA MET A 27 0.63 9.84 25.75
C MET A 27 1.56 10.95 25.27
N THR A 28 2.23 10.81 24.11
CA THR A 28 3.12 11.83 23.57
C THR A 28 2.27 12.98 22.99
N PRO A 29 2.28 14.18 23.57
CA PRO A 29 1.45 15.28 23.11
C PRO A 29 1.95 15.79 21.74
N THR A 30 1.03 16.16 20.90
CA THR A 30 1.27 16.89 19.64
C THR A 30 0.10 17.82 19.35
N ILE A 31 0.26 18.73 18.42
CA ILE A 31 -0.81 19.61 18.00
C ILE A 31 -1.52 19.08 16.75
N GLY A 32 -2.86 19.05 16.78
CA GLY A 32 -3.66 18.85 15.60
C GLY A 32 -3.61 20.07 14.70
N ARG A 33 -3.53 19.84 13.38
CA ARG A 33 -3.57 20.90 12.37
C ARG A 33 -4.67 20.65 11.37
N SER A 34 -5.40 21.70 11.03
CA SER A 34 -6.28 21.74 9.87
C SER A 34 -5.86 22.93 9.00
N HIS A 35 -5.78 22.73 7.68
CA HIS A 35 -5.26 23.74 6.74
C HIS A 35 -3.83 24.25 7.07
N GLY A 36 -3.02 23.43 7.78
CA GLY A 36 -1.69 23.84 8.25
C GLY A 36 -1.69 24.71 9.52
N ILE A 37 -2.85 25.05 10.07
CA ILE A 37 -3.01 25.92 11.24
C ILE A 37 -3.25 25.04 12.49
N HIS A 38 -2.70 25.46 13.64
CA HIS A 38 -2.92 24.80 14.91
C HIS A 38 -4.42 24.78 15.27
N ALA A 39 -4.92 23.61 15.58
CA ALA A 39 -6.27 23.36 16.05
C ALA A 39 -6.22 22.90 17.51
N GLU A 40 -6.58 21.63 17.77
CA GLU A 40 -6.66 21.11 19.12
C GLU A 40 -5.49 20.18 19.46
N PRO A 41 -5.07 20.10 20.73
CA PRO A 41 -4.09 19.11 21.18
C PRO A 41 -4.60 17.68 20.97
N LEU A 42 -3.69 16.78 20.58
CA LEU A 42 -3.92 15.34 20.54
C LEU A 42 -2.64 14.61 20.93
N THR A 43 -2.62 13.30 20.82
CA THR A 43 -1.40 12.53 20.99
C THR A 43 -0.87 12.02 19.66
N PHE A 44 0.46 11.90 19.53
CA PHE A 44 1.06 11.32 18.34
C PHE A 44 0.61 9.87 18.13
N GLY A 45 0.38 9.13 19.22
CA GLY A 45 -0.19 7.78 19.16
C GLY A 45 -1.56 7.73 18.48
N LEU A 46 -2.44 8.72 18.70
CA LEU A 46 -3.73 8.79 18.02
C LEU A 46 -3.58 9.05 16.52
N LYS A 47 -2.62 9.90 16.12
CA LYS A 47 -2.28 10.13 14.71
C LYS A 47 -1.83 8.82 14.04
N VAL A 48 -0.96 8.05 14.68
CA VAL A 48 -0.46 6.76 14.18
C VAL A 48 -1.56 5.69 14.19
N ALA A 49 -2.46 5.70 15.16
CA ALA A 49 -3.60 4.78 15.21
C ALA A 49 -4.54 4.98 14.01
N ASN A 50 -4.74 6.22 13.56
CA ASN A 50 -5.49 6.49 12.33
C ASN A 50 -4.82 5.88 11.08
N TRP A 51 -3.49 5.90 11.00
CA TRP A 51 -2.76 5.22 9.92
C TRP A 51 -2.86 3.70 10.02
N TYR A 52 -2.81 3.15 11.23
CA TYR A 52 -3.01 1.71 11.49
C TYR A 52 -4.36 1.23 10.94
N GLU A 53 -5.43 1.94 11.23
CA GLU A 53 -6.78 1.63 10.75
C GLU A 53 -6.90 1.71 9.22
N GLU A 54 -6.27 2.70 8.61
CA GLU A 54 -6.27 2.86 7.16
C GLU A 54 -5.48 1.75 6.46
N VAL A 55 -4.33 1.35 6.99
CA VAL A 55 -3.56 0.20 6.49
C VAL A 55 -4.35 -1.10 6.66
N GLY A 56 -5.09 -1.26 7.76
CA GLY A 56 -6.00 -2.39 7.94
C GLY A 56 -7.04 -2.49 6.81
N ARG A 57 -7.68 -1.39 6.44
CA ARG A 57 -8.61 -1.36 5.30
C ARG A 57 -7.93 -1.66 3.98
N ASN A 58 -6.68 -1.24 3.78
CA ASN A 58 -5.92 -1.58 2.58
C ASN A 58 -5.57 -3.08 2.50
N ILE A 59 -5.25 -3.71 3.62
CA ILE A 59 -5.04 -5.17 3.68
C ILE A 59 -6.30 -5.91 3.17
N GLU A 60 -7.48 -5.51 3.63
CA GLU A 60 -8.74 -6.13 3.18
C GLU A 60 -9.02 -5.87 1.69
N ARG A 61 -8.75 -4.66 1.18
CA ARG A 61 -8.85 -4.35 -0.26
C ARG A 61 -7.95 -5.25 -1.10
N ILE A 62 -6.69 -5.38 -0.73
CA ILE A 62 -5.74 -6.24 -1.47
C ILE A 62 -6.12 -7.72 -1.40
N LYS A 63 -6.63 -8.21 -0.26
CA LYS A 63 -7.16 -9.57 -0.15
C LYS A 63 -8.32 -9.80 -1.13
N ARG A 64 -9.28 -8.88 -1.16
CA ARG A 64 -10.42 -8.95 -2.07
C ARG A 64 -9.99 -8.86 -3.54
N ALA A 65 -9.18 -7.88 -3.89
CA ALA A 65 -8.66 -7.70 -5.25
C ALA A 65 -7.87 -8.93 -5.73
N ARG A 66 -7.08 -9.56 -4.83
CA ARG A 66 -6.41 -10.84 -5.11
C ARG A 66 -7.40 -11.95 -5.44
N GLN A 67 -8.54 -12.04 -4.77
CA GLN A 67 -9.58 -13.03 -5.07
C GLN A 67 -10.21 -12.77 -6.44
N VAL A 68 -10.53 -11.51 -6.71
CA VAL A 68 -11.16 -11.08 -7.97
C VAL A 68 -10.26 -11.32 -9.18
N ILE A 69 -8.95 -11.09 -9.08
CA ILE A 69 -8.00 -11.32 -10.19
C ILE A 69 -7.56 -12.79 -10.31
N SER A 70 -7.89 -13.67 -9.36
CA SER A 70 -7.44 -15.07 -9.35
C SER A 70 -8.31 -15.99 -10.21
N TYR A 71 -8.53 -15.61 -11.47
CA TYR A 71 -9.24 -16.40 -12.47
C TYR A 71 -8.36 -16.69 -13.67
N GLY A 72 -8.54 -17.85 -14.26
CA GLY A 72 -7.88 -18.26 -15.50
C GLY A 72 -8.89 -18.66 -16.57
N GLN A 73 -8.43 -18.72 -17.82
CA GLN A 73 -9.26 -19.08 -18.97
C GLN A 73 -8.38 -19.71 -20.05
N ILE A 74 -8.81 -20.82 -20.61
CA ILE A 74 -8.25 -21.47 -21.80
C ILE A 74 -9.37 -22.02 -22.71
N SER A 75 -10.56 -21.42 -22.67
CA SER A 75 -11.77 -21.83 -23.36
C SER A 75 -11.78 -21.57 -24.87
N GLY A 76 -10.65 -21.20 -25.46
CA GLY A 76 -10.49 -21.01 -26.90
C GLY A 76 -10.76 -19.58 -27.38
N ALA A 77 -10.84 -19.41 -28.69
CA ALA A 77 -10.86 -18.12 -29.36
C ALA A 77 -12.07 -17.23 -29.01
N VAL A 78 -13.18 -17.81 -28.60
CA VAL A 78 -14.43 -17.10 -28.27
C VAL A 78 -15.10 -17.60 -27.00
N GLY A 79 -14.41 -18.44 -26.21
CA GLY A 79 -14.93 -18.93 -24.94
C GLY A 79 -15.89 -20.11 -25.01
N THR A 80 -15.96 -20.81 -26.14
CA THR A 80 -16.95 -21.86 -26.42
C THR A 80 -16.43 -23.29 -26.21
N PHE A 81 -15.16 -23.45 -25.83
CA PHE A 81 -14.50 -24.75 -25.68
C PHE A 81 -14.53 -25.62 -26.96
N ALA A 82 -14.51 -25.02 -28.14
CA ALA A 82 -14.62 -25.75 -29.42
C ALA A 82 -13.50 -26.78 -29.63
N CYS A 83 -12.29 -26.53 -29.11
CA CYS A 83 -11.10 -27.38 -29.32
C CYS A 83 -10.53 -27.98 -28.03
N ILE A 84 -11.12 -27.74 -26.88
CA ILE A 84 -10.61 -28.23 -25.59
C ILE A 84 -11.77 -28.53 -24.64
N HIS A 85 -11.67 -29.62 -23.88
CA HIS A 85 -12.71 -29.98 -22.92
C HIS A 85 -12.64 -29.05 -21.67
N PRO A 86 -13.79 -28.63 -21.10
CA PRO A 86 -13.83 -27.77 -19.91
C PRO A 86 -13.06 -28.29 -18.69
N GLU A 87 -12.97 -29.63 -18.54
CA GLU A 87 -12.20 -30.26 -17.45
C GLU A 87 -10.71 -29.90 -17.49
N VAL A 88 -10.15 -29.68 -18.70
CA VAL A 88 -8.74 -29.30 -18.87
C VAL A 88 -8.51 -27.90 -18.28
N GLU A 89 -9.42 -26.96 -18.53
CA GLU A 89 -9.35 -25.62 -17.92
C GLU A 89 -9.42 -25.73 -16.38
N GLY A 90 -10.36 -26.50 -15.87
CA GLY A 90 -10.51 -26.77 -14.43
C GLY A 90 -9.22 -27.32 -13.81
N TYR A 91 -8.61 -28.33 -14.46
CA TYR A 91 -7.35 -28.92 -14.00
C TYR A 91 -6.19 -27.90 -14.01
N VAL A 92 -6.01 -27.16 -15.10
CA VAL A 92 -4.94 -26.15 -15.22
C VAL A 92 -5.14 -25.04 -14.19
N CYS A 93 -6.34 -24.51 -14.05
CA CYS A 93 -6.65 -23.50 -13.06
C CYS A 93 -6.37 -23.99 -11.64
N ALA A 94 -6.75 -25.20 -11.30
CA ALA A 94 -6.47 -25.81 -10.00
C ALA A 94 -4.96 -25.91 -9.74
N LYS A 95 -4.17 -26.38 -10.71
CA LYS A 95 -2.70 -26.46 -10.60
C LYS A 95 -2.05 -25.10 -10.39
N LEU A 96 -2.58 -24.03 -10.99
CA LEU A 96 -2.10 -22.67 -10.82
C LEU A 96 -2.70 -21.97 -9.59
N GLY A 97 -3.60 -22.64 -8.88
CA GLY A 97 -4.35 -22.09 -7.74
C GLY A 97 -5.29 -20.95 -8.18
N LEU A 98 -5.79 -20.99 -9.40
CA LEU A 98 -6.79 -20.07 -9.96
C LEU A 98 -8.17 -20.75 -9.95
N LYS A 99 -9.21 -19.97 -10.21
CA LYS A 99 -10.56 -20.46 -10.53
C LYS A 99 -10.78 -20.34 -12.04
N PRO A 100 -11.47 -21.29 -12.69
CA PRO A 100 -11.92 -21.09 -14.06
C PRO A 100 -12.87 -19.89 -14.14
N ALA A 101 -12.78 -19.09 -15.17
CA ALA A 101 -13.75 -18.03 -15.44
C ALA A 101 -15.08 -18.66 -15.82
N PRO A 102 -16.20 -18.33 -15.12
CA PRO A 102 -17.50 -18.96 -15.42
C PRO A 102 -17.96 -18.73 -16.86
N VAL A 103 -17.67 -17.57 -17.41
CA VAL A 103 -17.90 -17.20 -18.80
C VAL A 103 -16.76 -16.28 -19.21
N SER A 104 -16.26 -16.46 -20.41
CA SER A 104 -15.22 -15.62 -20.99
C SER A 104 -15.42 -15.52 -22.52
N THR A 105 -14.63 -14.64 -23.13
CA THR A 105 -14.46 -14.61 -24.59
C THR A 105 -13.10 -15.21 -24.93
N GLN A 106 -12.30 -14.56 -25.76
CA GLN A 106 -10.90 -14.91 -25.96
C GLN A 106 -10.02 -14.57 -24.72
N ILE A 107 -10.50 -13.69 -23.87
CA ILE A 107 -9.79 -13.21 -22.69
C ILE A 107 -10.69 -13.18 -21.45
N VAL A 108 -10.08 -13.19 -20.27
CA VAL A 108 -10.74 -12.85 -19.02
C VAL A 108 -11.04 -11.35 -19.02
N GLN A 109 -12.24 -10.96 -18.56
CA GLN A 109 -12.68 -9.56 -18.52
C GLN A 109 -11.72 -8.69 -17.70
N ARG A 110 -11.44 -7.49 -18.18
CA ARG A 110 -10.39 -6.61 -17.63
C ARG A 110 -10.80 -5.78 -16.44
N ASP A 111 -12.09 -5.73 -16.09
CA ASP A 111 -12.60 -5.15 -14.85
C ASP A 111 -11.89 -5.73 -13.61
N ARG A 112 -11.59 -7.04 -13.60
CA ARG A 112 -10.82 -7.72 -12.55
C ARG A 112 -9.41 -7.14 -12.38
N HIS A 113 -8.76 -6.82 -13.51
CA HIS A 113 -7.45 -6.19 -13.50
C HIS A 113 -7.55 -4.75 -13.03
N ALA A 114 -8.56 -4.01 -13.49
CA ALA A 114 -8.82 -2.64 -13.07
C ALA A 114 -9.06 -2.55 -11.56
N GLU A 115 -9.85 -3.45 -10.97
CA GLU A 115 -10.06 -3.52 -9.52
C GLU A 115 -8.74 -3.76 -8.77
N PHE A 116 -7.89 -4.66 -9.27
CA PHE A 116 -6.59 -4.94 -8.64
C PHE A 116 -5.66 -3.72 -8.70
N PHE A 117 -5.51 -3.09 -9.85
CA PHE A 117 -4.65 -1.91 -9.99
C PHE A 117 -5.20 -0.70 -9.23
N THR A 118 -6.52 -0.52 -9.18
CA THR A 118 -7.15 0.51 -8.35
C THR A 118 -6.88 0.29 -6.86
N ALA A 119 -6.92 -0.96 -6.39
CA ALA A 119 -6.56 -1.28 -5.01
C ALA A 119 -5.10 -0.93 -4.69
N LEU A 120 -4.17 -1.15 -5.63
CA LEU A 120 -2.77 -0.72 -5.51
C LEU A 120 -2.64 0.81 -5.50
N ALA A 121 -3.38 1.52 -6.35
CA ALA A 121 -3.38 2.98 -6.39
C ALA A 121 -3.90 3.60 -5.09
N ILE A 122 -4.95 3.02 -4.48
CA ILE A 122 -5.47 3.46 -3.17
C ILE A 122 -4.42 3.23 -2.08
N LEU A 123 -3.77 2.06 -2.07
CA LEU A 123 -2.66 1.78 -1.15
C LEU A 123 -1.53 2.79 -1.32
N ALA A 124 -1.12 3.06 -2.55
CA ALA A 124 -0.08 4.04 -2.85
C ALA A 124 -0.46 5.45 -2.33
N GLY A 125 -1.74 5.85 -2.47
CA GLY A 125 -2.25 7.09 -1.90
C GLY A 125 -2.14 7.15 -0.37
N THR A 126 -2.38 6.03 0.32
CA THR A 126 -2.17 5.93 1.78
C THR A 126 -0.69 6.13 2.15
N ILE A 127 0.22 5.48 1.42
CA ILE A 127 1.67 5.62 1.65
C ILE A 127 2.12 7.06 1.38
N ASP A 128 1.69 7.66 0.28
CA ASP A 128 2.02 9.06 -0.06
C ASP A 128 1.53 10.02 1.03
N LYS A 129 0.30 9.85 1.53
CA LYS A 129 -0.25 10.66 2.62
C LYS A 129 0.60 10.55 3.90
N ILE A 130 0.94 9.34 4.34
CA ILE A 130 1.76 9.12 5.54
C ILE A 130 3.16 9.73 5.36
N SER A 131 3.78 9.49 4.21
CA SER A 131 5.11 10.03 3.89
C SER A 131 5.11 11.55 3.84
N THR A 132 4.09 12.14 3.26
CA THR A 132 3.92 13.61 3.20
C THR A 132 3.75 14.19 4.61
N GLU A 133 2.97 13.55 5.47
CA GLU A 133 2.80 13.99 6.86
C GLU A 133 4.13 13.93 7.63
N ILE A 134 4.89 12.83 7.51
CA ILE A 134 6.22 12.71 8.15
C ILE A 134 7.14 13.84 7.68
N ARG A 135 7.18 14.11 6.37
CA ARG A 135 7.98 15.21 5.81
C ARG A 135 7.56 16.58 6.35
N HIS A 136 6.25 16.82 6.51
CA HIS A 136 5.75 18.06 7.12
C HIS A 136 6.13 18.17 8.60
N LEU A 137 6.07 17.09 9.34
CA LEU A 137 6.43 17.09 10.76
C LEU A 137 7.95 17.19 11.00
N GLN A 138 8.78 16.83 10.01
CA GLN A 138 10.25 16.93 10.08
C GLN A 138 10.79 18.30 9.65
N ARG A 139 9.96 19.20 9.14
CA ARG A 139 10.43 20.55 8.75
C ARG A 139 11.06 21.28 9.92
N THR A 140 12.07 22.09 9.65
CA THR A 140 12.83 22.84 10.64
C THR A 140 11.95 23.66 11.59
N GLU A 141 10.86 24.22 11.08
CA GLU A 141 9.90 25.04 11.84
C GLU A 141 8.93 24.22 12.70
N VAL A 142 8.85 22.89 12.47
CA VAL A 142 7.94 21.97 13.15
C VAL A 142 8.68 21.02 14.09
N LEU A 143 9.60 20.21 13.58
CA LEU A 143 10.46 19.26 14.32
C LEU A 143 9.74 18.35 15.34
N GLU A 144 8.54 17.90 14.99
CA GLU A 144 7.78 16.97 15.82
C GLU A 144 8.14 15.51 15.57
N VAL A 145 8.72 15.21 14.39
CA VAL A 145 9.17 13.88 13.97
C VAL A 145 10.50 14.02 13.24
N GLU A 146 11.33 13.00 13.34
CA GLU A 146 12.57 12.87 12.59
C GLU A 146 12.72 11.41 12.12
N GLU A 147 13.08 11.21 10.84
CA GLU A 147 13.47 9.88 10.37
C GLU A 147 14.74 9.40 11.06
N PHE A 148 14.86 8.08 11.21
CA PHE A 148 16.08 7.50 11.77
C PHE A 148 17.29 7.87 10.92
N PHE A 149 18.29 8.43 11.57
CA PHE A 149 19.55 8.81 10.97
C PHE A 149 20.67 7.95 11.56
N SER A 150 21.26 7.09 10.72
CA SER A 150 22.29 6.16 11.20
C SER A 150 23.61 6.87 11.51
N SER A 151 24.38 6.31 12.44
CA SER A 151 25.74 6.78 12.70
C SER A 151 26.58 6.68 11.43
N GLY A 152 27.23 7.78 11.07
CA GLY A 152 28.04 7.89 9.83
C GLY A 152 27.27 8.24 8.57
N GLN A 153 25.94 8.33 8.61
CA GLN A 153 25.16 8.83 7.48
C GLN A 153 25.43 10.32 7.26
N LYS A 154 25.68 10.72 6.01
CA LYS A 154 25.84 12.13 5.63
C LYS A 154 24.51 12.70 5.14
N GLY A 155 24.03 13.75 5.77
CA GLY A 155 22.79 14.43 5.36
C GLY A 155 22.99 15.36 4.15
N SER A 156 24.19 15.92 4.01
CA SER A 156 24.55 16.85 2.93
C SER A 156 26.07 16.90 2.81
N SER A 157 26.58 17.18 1.61
CA SER A 157 28.00 17.43 1.38
C SER A 157 28.50 18.74 2.00
N ALA A 158 27.62 19.74 2.12
CA ALA A 158 27.97 21.08 2.59
C ALA A 158 27.48 21.39 4.02
N MET A 159 26.44 20.69 4.50
CA MET A 159 25.79 20.95 5.79
C MET A 159 25.67 19.66 6.60
N PRO A 160 26.66 19.33 7.46
CA PRO A 160 26.68 18.06 8.21
C PRO A 160 25.47 17.85 9.14
N HIS A 161 24.88 18.94 9.62
CA HIS A 161 23.72 18.91 10.53
C HIS A 161 22.38 18.68 9.80
N LYS A 162 22.36 18.78 8.46
CA LYS A 162 21.12 18.66 7.68
C LYS A 162 20.66 17.20 7.63
N ARG A 163 19.45 16.95 8.11
CA ARG A 163 18.79 15.64 8.11
C ARG A 163 17.58 15.67 7.20
N ASN A 164 17.72 15.07 6.04
CA ASN A 164 16.64 15.05 5.05
C ASN A 164 15.72 13.83 5.30
N PRO A 165 14.40 13.97 5.10
CA PRO A 165 13.44 12.86 5.15
C PRO A 165 13.50 12.03 3.85
N VAL A 166 14.66 11.42 3.56
CA VAL A 166 14.97 10.78 2.26
C VAL A 166 14.03 9.60 1.99
N VAL A 167 13.72 8.80 3.02
CA VAL A 167 12.85 7.63 2.85
C VAL A 167 11.43 8.10 2.51
N SER A 168 10.89 9.07 3.23
CA SER A 168 9.55 9.61 2.96
C SER A 168 9.48 10.32 1.60
N GLU A 169 10.55 10.98 1.15
CA GLU A 169 10.65 11.58 -0.19
C GLU A 169 10.57 10.49 -1.27
N GLN A 170 11.36 9.42 -1.13
CA GLN A 170 11.36 8.29 -2.05
C GLN A 170 9.99 7.59 -2.07
N MET A 171 9.37 7.37 -0.92
CA MET A 171 8.07 6.74 -0.82
C MET A 171 6.97 7.57 -1.49
N SER A 172 6.98 8.90 -1.32
CA SER A 172 6.07 9.81 -2.04
C SER A 172 6.29 9.75 -3.55
N GLY A 173 7.54 9.71 -4.01
CA GLY A 173 7.87 9.58 -5.43
C GLY A 173 7.38 8.26 -6.02
N LEU A 174 7.69 7.13 -5.36
CA LEU A 174 7.27 5.79 -5.80
C LEU A 174 5.74 5.62 -5.79
N ALA A 175 5.05 6.20 -4.80
CA ALA A 175 3.59 6.17 -4.73
C ALA A 175 2.95 6.84 -5.95
N ARG A 176 3.53 7.93 -6.45
CA ARG A 176 3.07 8.60 -7.69
C ARG A 176 3.27 7.71 -8.91
N VAL A 177 4.41 7.02 -9.01
CA VAL A 177 4.67 6.05 -10.10
C VAL A 177 3.63 4.93 -10.09
N VAL A 178 3.32 4.35 -8.92
CA VAL A 178 2.29 3.30 -8.80
C VAL A 178 0.91 3.80 -9.20
N ARG A 179 0.58 5.06 -8.89
CA ARG A 179 -0.72 5.66 -9.25
C ARG A 179 -0.83 6.03 -10.72
N ALA A 180 0.28 6.25 -11.41
CA ALA A 180 0.30 6.61 -12.83
C ALA A 180 0.15 5.40 -13.76
N ASN A 181 0.40 4.18 -13.28
CA ASN A 181 0.27 2.92 -14.01
C ASN A 181 -1.10 2.26 -13.75
#